data_115715e7861d5c079eead8c4c07c9e2b
#
_entry.id   115715e7861d5c079eead8c4c07c9e2b
#
_cell.length_a   1.000
_cell.length_b   1.000
_cell.length_c   1.000
_cell.angle_alpha   90.00
_cell.angle_beta   90.00
_cell.angle_gamma   90.00
#
_symmetry.space_group_name_H-M   'P 1'
#
loop_
_entity.id
_entity.type
_entity.pdbx_description
1 polymer ?
#
loop_
_entity_poly.entity_id
_entity_poly.type
_entity_poly.pdbx_seq_one_letter_code
_entity_poly.pdbx_strand_id
1 'polypeptide(L)'
;MPSADEIRDSQRATWATLSASWSRWDALIMAQLGPVGDAIVSALEVRVDQQHLDVASGTGEPGLSVARLAPEGRVVLTDLSREMLDVAVRRAAEQGIANIETAVCSADDLPFEDASFDSVSVRFGFMFFPDGEQAAAELVRVLKPGGRICSSVWIEPERNPWTTISMAAVASEVELVPPPPGAPSMFRCAAPGHVSALYSSAGVVDVREWEVPIELVTSSPEEYWDMISDHVSLVSGALKDIDEQARVRMRAHAVEAVSAYESDGKVRVPGLARCILGTKP
;
A
#
# COMPACT_ATOMS: atom_id res chain seq x y z
N MET A 1 -12.74 20.08 8.40
CA MET A 1 -12.03 18.86 8.04
C MET A 1 -12.70 17.70 8.75
N PRO A 2 -12.82 16.50 8.15
CA PRO A 2 -13.36 15.34 8.84
C PRO A 2 -12.48 14.99 10.05
N SER A 3 -13.09 14.43 11.08
CA SER A 3 -12.37 13.92 12.27
C SER A 3 -11.53 12.68 11.92
N ALA A 4 -10.59 12.32 12.77
CA ALA A 4 -9.80 11.10 12.59
C ALA A 4 -10.69 9.84 12.52
N ASP A 5 -11.77 9.79 13.31
CA ASP A 5 -12.72 8.68 13.31
C ASP A 5 -13.49 8.60 11.98
N GLU A 6 -13.97 9.72 11.46
CA GLU A 6 -14.64 9.77 10.15
C GLU A 6 -13.70 9.32 9.02
N ILE A 7 -12.41 9.70 9.11
CA ILE A 7 -11.40 9.23 8.15
C ILE A 7 -11.21 7.71 8.28
N ARG A 8 -11.04 7.16 9.50
CA ARG A 8 -10.89 5.71 9.72
C ARG A 8 -12.08 4.93 9.18
N ASP A 9 -13.30 5.39 9.45
CA ASP A 9 -14.52 4.72 9.00
C ASP A 9 -14.64 4.75 7.46
N SER A 10 -14.31 5.88 6.83
CA SER A 10 -14.27 6.01 5.38
C SER A 10 -13.21 5.10 4.75
N GLN A 11 -12.00 5.05 5.30
CA GLN A 11 -10.93 4.16 4.83
C GLN A 11 -11.33 2.69 5.02
N ARG A 12 -11.88 2.31 6.17
CA ARG A 12 -12.38 0.94 6.40
C ARG A 12 -13.39 0.51 5.36
N ALA A 13 -14.39 1.34 5.08
CA ALA A 13 -15.42 1.04 4.09
C ALA A 13 -14.84 0.92 2.66
N THR A 14 -13.89 1.80 2.32
CA THR A 14 -13.22 1.77 1.02
C THR A 14 -12.43 0.47 0.83
N TRP A 15 -11.57 0.10 1.78
CA TRP A 15 -10.74 -1.09 1.69
C TRP A 15 -11.55 -2.39 1.79
N ALA A 16 -12.62 -2.41 2.59
CA ALA A 16 -13.56 -3.53 2.61
C ALA A 16 -14.19 -3.76 1.22
N THR A 17 -14.61 -2.69 0.56
CA THR A 17 -15.18 -2.77 -0.80
C THR A 17 -14.16 -3.26 -1.83
N LEU A 18 -12.90 -2.84 -1.71
CA LEU A 18 -11.84 -3.18 -2.67
C LEU A 18 -11.24 -4.58 -2.44
N SER A 19 -11.51 -5.24 -1.32
CA SER A 19 -10.90 -6.54 -0.97
C SER A 19 -11.12 -7.61 -2.03
N ALA A 20 -12.30 -7.64 -2.66
CA ALA A 20 -12.63 -8.59 -3.72
C ALA A 20 -11.83 -8.32 -5.01
N SER A 21 -11.65 -7.06 -5.40
CA SER A 21 -10.86 -6.69 -6.57
C SER A 21 -9.37 -6.93 -6.34
N TRP A 22 -8.85 -6.64 -5.15
CA TRP A 22 -7.47 -6.99 -4.76
C TRP A 22 -7.22 -8.50 -4.84
N SER A 23 -8.18 -9.32 -4.42
CA SER A 23 -8.08 -10.79 -4.56
C SER A 23 -8.15 -11.24 -6.02
N ARG A 24 -8.99 -10.61 -6.84
CA ARG A 24 -9.13 -10.94 -8.27
C ARG A 24 -7.86 -10.66 -9.06
N TRP A 25 -7.23 -9.51 -8.80
CA TRP A 25 -6.05 -9.03 -9.51
C TRP A 25 -4.74 -9.34 -8.78
N ASP A 26 -4.78 -10.23 -7.78
CA ASP A 26 -3.65 -10.53 -6.89
C ASP A 26 -2.35 -10.79 -7.65
N ALA A 27 -2.38 -11.60 -8.70
CA ALA A 27 -1.19 -11.95 -9.46
C ALA A 27 -0.52 -10.73 -10.12
N LEU A 28 -1.32 -9.83 -10.72
CA LEU A 28 -0.81 -8.60 -11.34
C LEU A 28 -0.34 -7.60 -10.29
N ILE A 29 -1.12 -7.40 -9.21
CA ILE A 29 -0.76 -6.50 -8.12
C ILE A 29 0.53 -6.98 -7.44
N MET A 30 0.66 -8.27 -7.15
CA MET A 30 1.86 -8.81 -6.51
C MET A 30 3.08 -8.78 -7.43
N ALA A 31 2.90 -8.98 -8.73
CA ALA A 31 3.99 -8.80 -9.70
C ALA A 31 4.46 -7.33 -9.76
N GLN A 32 3.54 -6.37 -9.75
CA GLN A 32 3.85 -4.94 -9.74
C GLN A 32 4.52 -4.50 -8.44
N LEU A 33 3.98 -4.88 -7.28
CA LEU A 33 4.40 -4.41 -5.97
C LEU A 33 5.47 -5.30 -5.31
N GLY A 34 5.74 -6.47 -5.87
CA GLY A 34 6.74 -7.43 -5.39
C GLY A 34 8.11 -6.78 -5.13
N PRO A 35 8.69 -6.03 -6.08
CA PRO A 35 9.99 -5.37 -5.87
C PRO A 35 10.04 -4.47 -4.63
N VAL A 36 8.92 -3.82 -4.28
CA VAL A 36 8.83 -2.99 -3.07
C VAL A 36 8.77 -3.86 -1.81
N GLY A 37 8.00 -4.95 -1.84
CA GLY A 37 7.95 -5.93 -0.75
C GLY A 37 9.34 -6.53 -0.49
N ASP A 38 10.04 -6.96 -1.53
CA ASP A 38 11.40 -7.51 -1.46
C ASP A 38 12.39 -6.50 -0.89
N ALA A 39 12.30 -5.23 -1.29
CA ALA A 39 13.13 -4.16 -0.77
C ALA A 39 12.90 -3.92 0.73
N ILE A 40 11.63 -3.95 1.20
CA ILE A 40 11.28 -3.84 2.61
C ILE A 40 11.86 -5.03 3.39
N VAL A 41 11.57 -6.26 2.95
CA VAL A 41 12.02 -7.49 3.63
C VAL A 41 13.55 -7.55 3.73
N SER A 42 14.25 -7.22 2.63
CA SER A 42 15.72 -7.15 2.62
C SER A 42 16.25 -6.12 3.61
N ALA A 43 15.62 -4.93 3.70
CA ALA A 43 16.06 -3.87 4.59
C ALA A 43 15.84 -4.19 6.07
N LEU A 44 14.82 -5.01 6.38
CA LEU A 44 14.52 -5.43 7.75
C LEU A 44 15.51 -6.47 8.30
N GLU A 45 16.31 -7.15 7.45
CA GLU A 45 17.27 -8.19 7.86
C GLU A 45 16.61 -9.27 8.75
N VAL A 46 15.53 -9.86 8.23
CA VAL A 46 14.67 -10.78 8.97
C VAL A 46 15.44 -11.99 9.49
N ARG A 47 15.29 -12.30 10.80
CA ARG A 47 15.83 -13.49 11.45
C ARG A 47 14.78 -14.59 11.57
N VAL A 48 15.23 -15.83 11.73
CA VAL A 48 14.35 -17.02 11.79
C VAL A 48 13.35 -17.00 12.96
N ASP A 49 13.68 -16.32 14.06
CA ASP A 49 12.91 -16.21 15.31
C ASP A 49 12.19 -14.86 15.48
N GLN A 50 12.15 -14.05 14.43
CA GLN A 50 11.72 -12.65 14.51
C GLN A 50 10.25 -12.48 14.89
N GLN A 51 9.99 -11.55 15.81
CA GLN A 51 8.65 -11.04 16.10
C GLN A 51 8.39 -9.84 15.17
N HIS A 52 7.50 -9.98 14.21
CA HIS A 52 7.26 -8.96 13.19
C HIS A 52 5.82 -8.45 13.22
N LEU A 53 5.65 -7.15 12.99
CA LEU A 53 4.36 -6.49 12.80
C LEU A 53 4.28 -5.90 11.40
N ASP A 54 3.29 -6.31 10.62
CA ASP A 54 2.97 -5.70 9.33
C ASP A 54 1.69 -4.86 9.46
N VAL A 55 1.83 -3.55 9.34
CA VAL A 55 0.74 -2.58 9.58
C VAL A 55 0.14 -2.10 8.27
N ALA A 56 -1.18 -2.05 8.20
CA ALA A 56 -1.94 -1.88 6.98
C ALA A 56 -1.54 -2.94 5.93
N SER A 57 -1.51 -4.20 6.37
CA SER A 57 -0.98 -5.34 5.62
C SER A 57 -1.85 -5.71 4.40
N GLY A 58 -3.09 -5.20 4.32
CA GLY A 58 -4.01 -5.51 3.23
C GLY A 58 -4.17 -7.01 3.04
N THR A 59 -3.82 -7.51 1.86
CA THR A 59 -3.88 -8.94 1.51
C THR A 59 -2.65 -9.74 1.95
N GLY A 60 -1.80 -9.18 2.85
CA GLY A 60 -0.80 -9.90 3.63
C GLY A 60 0.67 -9.72 3.24
N GLU A 61 1.01 -9.01 2.17
CA GLU A 61 2.42 -8.75 1.83
C GLU A 61 2.87 -7.34 2.25
N PRO A 62 4.07 -7.19 2.82
CA PRO A 62 5.18 -8.15 2.90
C PRO A 62 5.16 -9.12 4.10
N GLY A 63 4.19 -9.04 5.01
CA GLY A 63 4.14 -9.86 6.22
C GLY A 63 4.19 -11.37 5.95
N LEU A 64 3.52 -11.88 4.90
CA LEU A 64 3.61 -13.30 4.51
C LEU A 64 5.01 -13.68 4.04
N SER A 65 5.72 -12.79 3.36
CA SER A 65 7.12 -12.99 2.99
C SER A 65 8.03 -13.04 4.21
N VAL A 66 7.80 -12.17 5.21
CA VAL A 66 8.50 -12.22 6.50
C VAL A 66 8.20 -13.54 7.24
N ALA A 67 6.94 -13.98 7.26
CA ALA A 67 6.55 -15.22 7.93
C ALA A 67 7.27 -16.47 7.37
N ARG A 68 7.49 -16.51 6.05
CA ARG A 68 8.28 -17.58 5.41
C ARG A 68 9.76 -17.57 5.84
N LEU A 69 10.34 -16.38 6.07
CA LEU A 69 11.74 -16.22 6.47
C LEU A 69 11.95 -16.39 7.98
N ALA A 70 10.91 -16.21 8.78
CA ALA A 70 10.91 -16.33 10.23
C ALA A 70 10.04 -17.53 10.72
N PRO A 71 10.35 -18.77 10.34
CA PRO A 71 9.50 -19.92 10.65
C PRO A 71 9.44 -20.25 12.16
N GLU A 72 10.40 -19.80 12.95
CA GLU A 72 10.42 -19.94 14.42
C GLU A 72 9.88 -18.67 15.12
N GLY A 73 9.57 -17.65 14.33
CA GLY A 73 9.05 -16.37 14.78
C GLY A 73 7.53 -16.30 14.71
N ARG A 74 7.04 -15.09 14.94
CA ARG A 74 5.60 -14.76 14.87
C ARG A 74 5.41 -13.48 14.05
N VAL A 75 4.46 -13.49 13.14
CA VAL A 75 4.09 -12.33 12.34
C VAL A 75 2.65 -11.93 12.65
N VAL A 76 2.46 -10.67 13.00
CA VAL A 76 1.12 -10.11 13.20
C VAL A 76 0.79 -9.20 12.02
N LEU A 77 -0.30 -9.51 11.33
CA LEU A 77 -0.84 -8.71 10.23
C LEU A 77 -1.97 -7.84 10.77
N THR A 78 -1.88 -6.53 10.57
CA THR A 78 -2.95 -5.61 11.00
C THR A 78 -3.49 -4.81 9.83
N ASP A 79 -4.78 -4.54 9.86
CA ASP A 79 -5.48 -3.68 8.91
C ASP A 79 -6.75 -3.11 9.53
N LEU A 80 -7.28 -2.01 8.98
CA LEU A 80 -8.60 -1.50 9.34
C LEU A 80 -9.73 -2.40 8.82
N SER A 81 -9.52 -3.08 7.68
CA SER A 81 -10.50 -3.95 7.03
C SER A 81 -10.31 -5.41 7.43
N ARG A 82 -11.35 -5.96 8.05
CA ARG A 82 -11.45 -7.41 8.31
C ARG A 82 -11.38 -8.20 7.00
N GLU A 83 -12.05 -7.71 5.97
CA GLU A 83 -12.15 -8.36 4.66
C GLU A 83 -10.78 -8.50 3.99
N MET A 84 -9.89 -7.50 4.13
CA MET A 84 -8.51 -7.59 3.68
C MET A 84 -7.73 -8.67 4.42
N LEU A 85 -7.84 -8.70 5.75
CA LEU A 85 -7.17 -9.70 6.58
C LEU A 85 -7.69 -11.12 6.28
N ASP A 86 -8.97 -11.28 5.98
CA ASP A 86 -9.53 -12.58 5.59
C ASP A 86 -8.93 -13.08 4.27
N VAL A 87 -8.58 -12.19 3.33
CA VAL A 87 -7.80 -12.54 2.13
C VAL A 87 -6.38 -12.97 2.53
N ALA A 88 -5.71 -12.22 3.40
CA ALA A 88 -4.37 -12.55 3.86
C ALA A 88 -4.30 -13.93 4.53
N VAL A 89 -5.28 -14.26 5.38
CA VAL A 89 -5.38 -15.58 6.05
C VAL A 89 -5.56 -16.71 5.04
N ARG A 90 -6.43 -16.53 4.02
CA ARG A 90 -6.58 -17.55 2.95
C ARG A 90 -5.27 -17.74 2.19
N ARG A 91 -4.58 -16.67 1.81
CA ARG A 91 -3.28 -16.74 1.13
C ARG A 91 -2.22 -17.44 1.97
N ALA A 92 -2.18 -17.16 3.28
CA ALA A 92 -1.29 -17.86 4.21
C ALA A 92 -1.56 -19.36 4.22
N ALA A 93 -2.83 -19.77 4.33
CA ALA A 93 -3.22 -21.17 4.33
C ALA A 93 -2.87 -21.87 3.01
N GLU A 94 -3.12 -21.24 1.86
CA GLU A 94 -2.76 -21.74 0.52
C GLU A 94 -1.24 -21.95 0.36
N GLN A 95 -0.42 -21.13 1.05
CA GLN A 95 1.04 -21.19 1.03
C GLN A 95 1.63 -22.04 2.16
N GLY A 96 0.82 -22.62 3.04
CA GLY A 96 1.27 -23.42 4.18
C GLY A 96 1.94 -22.60 5.29
N ILE A 97 1.66 -21.30 5.37
CA ILE A 97 2.19 -20.40 6.40
C ILE A 97 1.29 -20.47 7.63
N ALA A 98 1.83 -20.89 8.78
CA ALA A 98 1.07 -21.11 10.01
C ALA A 98 1.43 -20.14 11.16
N ASN A 99 2.51 -19.38 11.04
CA ASN A 99 3.04 -18.50 12.07
C ASN A 99 2.57 -17.04 11.93
N ILE A 100 1.33 -16.86 11.46
CA ILE A 100 0.68 -15.55 11.38
C ILE A 100 -0.46 -15.42 12.37
N GLU A 101 -0.68 -14.21 12.83
CA GLU A 101 -1.88 -13.77 13.55
C GLU A 101 -2.44 -12.51 12.90
N THR A 102 -3.71 -12.20 13.14
CA THR A 102 -4.32 -10.98 12.59
C THR A 102 -5.00 -10.16 13.67
N ALA A 103 -4.94 -8.83 13.57
CA ALA A 103 -5.67 -7.91 14.41
C ALA A 103 -6.28 -6.76 13.60
N VAL A 104 -7.57 -6.50 13.79
CA VAL A 104 -8.23 -5.34 13.18
C VAL A 104 -8.00 -4.14 14.07
N CYS A 105 -7.17 -3.19 13.62
CA CYS A 105 -6.86 -1.97 14.36
C CYS A 105 -6.40 -0.84 13.42
N SER A 106 -6.33 0.36 13.97
CA SER A 106 -5.73 1.51 13.30
C SER A 106 -4.24 1.59 13.58
N ALA A 107 -3.45 2.13 12.64
CA ALA A 107 -2.03 2.31 12.81
C ALA A 107 -1.65 3.35 13.89
N ASP A 108 -2.57 4.25 14.21
CA ASP A 108 -2.43 5.29 15.23
C ASP A 108 -2.99 4.89 16.61
N ASP A 109 -3.44 3.61 16.76
CA ASP A 109 -3.91 3.02 18.02
C ASP A 109 -3.69 1.49 17.98
N LEU A 110 -2.44 1.07 18.19
CA LEU A 110 -2.03 -0.33 18.11
C LEU A 110 -2.26 -1.07 19.44
N PRO A 111 -3.04 -2.17 19.47
CA PRO A 111 -3.40 -2.89 20.69
C PRO A 111 -2.28 -3.83 21.16
N PHE A 112 -1.04 -3.36 21.14
CA PHE A 112 0.14 -4.14 21.54
C PHE A 112 0.92 -3.39 22.63
N GLU A 113 1.62 -4.16 23.48
CA GLU A 113 2.50 -3.58 24.47
C GLU A 113 3.74 -2.94 23.85
N ASP A 114 4.39 -2.04 24.60
CA ASP A 114 5.65 -1.43 24.22
C ASP A 114 6.72 -2.50 23.99
N ALA A 115 7.59 -2.24 23.01
CA ALA A 115 8.75 -3.09 22.72
C ALA A 115 8.39 -4.58 22.49
N SER A 116 7.28 -4.85 21.79
CA SER A 116 6.80 -6.21 21.49
C SER A 116 7.43 -6.82 20.23
N PHE A 117 7.85 -5.99 19.25
CA PHE A 117 8.28 -6.45 17.94
C PHE A 117 9.74 -6.10 17.64
N ASP A 118 10.43 -7.02 16.96
CA ASP A 118 11.80 -6.82 16.49
C ASP A 118 11.84 -5.98 15.21
N SER A 119 10.77 -6.04 14.41
CA SER A 119 10.63 -5.24 13.20
C SER A 119 9.18 -4.90 12.87
N VAL A 120 9.01 -3.80 12.13
CA VAL A 120 7.72 -3.30 11.65
C VAL A 120 7.81 -2.98 10.16
N SER A 121 6.80 -3.39 9.39
CA SER A 121 6.61 -2.97 7.99
C SER A 121 5.32 -2.19 7.78
N VAL A 122 5.36 -1.24 6.81
CA VAL A 122 4.18 -0.51 6.33
C VAL A 122 4.31 -0.33 4.82
N ARG A 123 3.69 -1.19 4.02
CA ARG A 123 3.72 -1.08 2.56
C ARG A 123 2.54 -0.27 2.04
N PHE A 124 2.78 0.98 1.60
CA PHE A 124 1.77 1.90 1.06
C PHE A 124 0.61 2.25 2.01
N GLY A 125 0.87 2.23 3.35
CA GLY A 125 -0.14 2.57 4.37
C GLY A 125 -0.14 4.04 4.76
N PHE A 126 1.04 4.64 5.00
CA PHE A 126 1.19 5.99 5.59
C PHE A 126 0.35 7.08 4.92
N MET A 127 0.17 7.00 3.62
CA MET A 127 -0.58 7.98 2.85
C MET A 127 -2.08 8.00 3.17
N PHE A 128 -2.59 6.97 3.84
CA PHE A 128 -3.99 6.82 4.20
C PHE A 128 -4.25 6.96 5.72
N PHE A 129 -3.22 7.03 6.55
CA PHE A 129 -3.40 7.19 7.99
C PHE A 129 -4.03 8.55 8.33
N PRO A 130 -5.00 8.62 9.25
CA PRO A 130 -5.60 9.89 9.67
C PRO A 130 -4.56 10.84 10.23
N ASP A 131 -3.73 10.35 11.14
CA ASP A 131 -2.64 11.04 11.81
C ASP A 131 -1.33 10.28 11.60
N GLY A 132 -0.46 10.82 10.75
CA GLY A 132 0.83 10.21 10.44
C GLY A 132 1.84 10.34 11.60
N GLU A 133 1.76 11.40 12.41
CA GLU A 133 2.64 11.60 13.57
C GLU A 133 2.29 10.58 14.68
N GLN A 134 1.01 10.46 15.02
CA GLN A 134 0.55 9.49 15.99
C GLN A 134 0.83 8.06 15.52
N ALA A 135 0.61 7.75 14.24
CA ALA A 135 0.95 6.43 13.69
C ALA A 135 2.45 6.14 13.82
N ALA A 136 3.33 7.08 13.46
CA ALA A 136 4.77 6.91 13.61
C ALA A 136 5.17 6.67 15.08
N ALA A 137 4.56 7.42 16.03
CA ALA A 137 4.79 7.22 17.47
C ALA A 137 4.38 5.81 17.93
N GLU A 138 3.21 5.32 17.52
CA GLU A 138 2.73 3.98 17.84
C GLU A 138 3.63 2.86 17.26
N LEU A 139 4.02 2.99 15.98
CA LEU A 139 4.94 2.05 15.34
C LEU A 139 6.29 1.96 16.09
N VAL A 140 6.80 3.11 16.54
CA VAL A 140 8.05 3.16 17.32
C VAL A 140 7.83 2.65 18.76
N ARG A 141 6.67 2.93 19.38
CA ARG A 141 6.35 2.43 20.72
C ARG A 141 6.43 0.91 20.78
N VAL A 142 5.76 0.24 19.84
CA VAL A 142 5.70 -1.24 19.80
C VAL A 142 7.00 -1.91 19.35
N LEU A 143 7.91 -1.16 18.72
CA LEU A 143 9.21 -1.65 18.28
C LEU A 143 10.16 -1.78 19.47
N LYS A 144 10.94 -2.86 19.56
CA LYS A 144 12.00 -3.06 20.57
C LYS A 144 13.17 -2.10 20.31
N PRO A 145 13.96 -1.73 21.37
CA PRO A 145 15.27 -1.10 21.14
C PRO A 145 16.13 -1.91 20.17
N GLY A 146 16.79 -1.25 19.23
CA GLY A 146 17.52 -1.89 18.13
C GLY A 146 16.65 -2.47 17.01
N GLY A 147 15.33 -2.42 17.15
CA GLY A 147 14.40 -2.90 16.14
C GLY A 147 14.34 -1.99 14.91
N ARG A 148 13.93 -2.55 13.78
CA ARG A 148 13.89 -1.86 12.48
C ARG A 148 12.47 -1.61 12.01
N ILE A 149 12.24 -0.44 11.43
CA ILE A 149 10.99 -0.09 10.76
C ILE A 149 11.27 0.25 9.30
N CYS A 150 10.50 -0.35 8.37
CA CYS A 150 10.60 -0.04 6.96
C CYS A 150 9.22 0.20 6.35
N SER A 151 9.07 1.36 5.69
CA SER A 151 7.83 1.72 5.00
C SER A 151 8.04 1.99 3.54
N SER A 152 6.95 1.98 2.77
CA SER A 152 6.95 2.49 1.41
C SER A 152 5.80 3.44 1.15
N VAL A 153 6.03 4.39 0.25
CA VAL A 153 5.04 5.35 -0.27
C VAL A 153 5.23 5.54 -1.78
N TRP A 154 4.18 6.01 -2.45
CA TRP A 154 4.32 6.47 -3.84
C TRP A 154 5.13 7.77 -3.88
N ILE A 155 5.94 7.93 -4.90
CA ILE A 155 6.59 9.20 -5.20
C ILE A 155 5.67 10.07 -6.09
N GLU A 156 6.18 11.16 -6.61
CA GLU A 156 5.41 12.16 -7.36
C GLU A 156 4.59 11.53 -8.50
N PRO A 157 3.35 12.02 -8.75
CA PRO A 157 2.43 11.48 -9.77
C PRO A 157 3.07 11.36 -11.16
N GLU A 158 3.90 12.32 -11.56
CA GLU A 158 4.53 12.40 -12.86
C GLU A 158 5.46 11.21 -13.17
N ARG A 159 5.94 10.54 -12.12
CA ARG A 159 6.79 9.35 -12.22
C ARG A 159 6.01 8.04 -12.03
N ASN A 160 4.67 8.12 -11.96
CA ASN A 160 3.77 6.98 -11.78
C ASN A 160 2.68 6.93 -12.88
N PRO A 161 3.07 6.85 -14.17
CA PRO A 161 2.11 6.81 -15.28
C PRO A 161 1.13 5.64 -15.19
N TRP A 162 1.47 4.54 -14.51
CA TRP A 162 0.58 3.40 -14.32
C TRP A 162 -0.78 3.79 -13.70
N THR A 163 -0.83 4.85 -12.91
CA THR A 163 -2.09 5.36 -12.32
C THR A 163 -2.50 6.72 -12.88
N THR A 164 -1.55 7.60 -13.26
CA THR A 164 -1.92 8.94 -13.76
C THR A 164 -2.61 8.90 -15.11
N ILE A 165 -2.35 7.90 -15.94
CA ILE A 165 -3.10 7.65 -17.18
C ILE A 165 -4.59 7.45 -16.88
N SER A 166 -4.93 6.62 -15.90
CA SER A 166 -6.32 6.40 -15.52
C SER A 166 -6.96 7.62 -14.86
N MET A 167 -6.19 8.38 -14.07
CA MET A 167 -6.65 9.65 -13.51
C MET A 167 -6.97 10.68 -14.59
N ALA A 168 -6.14 10.75 -15.63
CA ALA A 168 -6.42 11.62 -16.80
C ALA A 168 -7.66 11.17 -17.57
N ALA A 169 -7.89 9.87 -17.72
CA ALA A 169 -9.10 9.33 -18.32
C ALA A 169 -10.35 9.68 -17.50
N VAL A 170 -10.29 9.61 -16.17
CA VAL A 170 -11.39 10.07 -15.31
C VAL A 170 -11.59 11.58 -15.45
N ALA A 171 -10.52 12.37 -15.44
CA ALA A 171 -10.58 13.82 -15.57
C ALA A 171 -11.18 14.30 -16.91
N SER A 172 -11.17 13.47 -17.95
CA SER A 172 -11.78 13.82 -19.24
C SER A 172 -13.32 13.87 -19.21
N GLU A 173 -13.95 13.21 -18.24
CA GLU A 173 -15.41 13.08 -18.11
C GLU A 173 -15.96 13.61 -16.79
N VAL A 174 -15.13 13.68 -15.73
CA VAL A 174 -15.53 14.07 -14.38
C VAL A 174 -14.56 15.13 -13.86
N GLU A 175 -15.09 16.19 -13.26
CA GLU A 175 -14.24 17.16 -12.57
C GLU A 175 -13.62 16.52 -11.32
N LEU A 176 -12.31 16.35 -11.32
CA LEU A 176 -11.57 15.86 -10.18
C LEU A 176 -11.31 17.00 -9.20
N VAL A 177 -12.01 16.98 -8.07
CA VAL A 177 -11.75 17.91 -6.98
C VAL A 177 -10.55 17.36 -6.16
N PRO A 178 -9.43 18.08 -6.08
CA PRO A 178 -8.30 17.66 -5.24
C PRO A 178 -8.74 17.49 -3.78
N PRO A 179 -8.24 16.46 -3.09
CA PRO A 179 -8.53 16.31 -1.67
C PRO A 179 -8.01 17.54 -0.90
N PRO A 180 -8.66 17.92 0.20
CA PRO A 180 -8.16 19.00 1.07
C PRO A 180 -6.71 18.73 1.51
N PRO A 181 -5.90 19.77 1.74
CA PRO A 181 -4.54 19.59 2.25
C PRO A 181 -4.53 18.71 3.51
N GLY A 182 -3.65 17.70 3.54
CA GLY A 182 -3.53 16.75 4.63
C GLY A 182 -4.54 15.59 4.63
N ALA A 183 -5.54 15.61 3.76
CA ALA A 183 -6.46 14.47 3.64
C ALA A 183 -5.77 13.23 3.05
N PRO A 184 -6.19 12.02 3.44
CA PRO A 184 -5.68 10.78 2.86
C PRO A 184 -5.81 10.75 1.34
N SER A 185 -4.71 10.49 0.66
CA SER A 185 -4.67 10.36 -0.80
C SER A 185 -3.40 9.62 -1.22
N MET A 186 -3.41 8.98 -2.38
CA MET A 186 -2.31 8.15 -2.88
C MET A 186 -0.94 8.86 -2.83
N PHE A 187 -0.88 10.14 -3.12
CA PHE A 187 0.36 10.90 -3.22
C PHE A 187 0.62 11.87 -2.04
N ARG A 188 -0.15 11.76 -0.95
CA ARG A 188 0.03 12.63 0.24
C ARG A 188 1.46 12.62 0.79
N CYS A 189 2.12 11.48 0.76
CA CYS A 189 3.47 11.29 1.27
C CYS A 189 4.55 11.28 0.18
N ALA A 190 4.26 11.78 -1.03
CA ALA A 190 5.16 11.70 -2.18
C ALA A 190 6.43 12.55 -2.02
N ALA A 191 6.35 13.66 -1.30
CA ALA A 191 7.50 14.55 -1.10
C ALA A 191 8.67 13.81 -0.41
N PRO A 192 9.92 13.94 -0.92
CA PRO A 192 11.09 13.40 -0.26
C PRO A 192 11.21 13.90 1.18
N GLY A 193 11.59 13.02 2.10
CA GLY A 193 11.77 13.37 3.51
C GLY A 193 10.47 13.41 4.32
N HIS A 194 9.27 13.29 3.73
CA HIS A 194 8.01 13.40 4.46
C HIS A 194 7.90 12.33 5.56
N VAL A 195 8.02 11.04 5.22
CA VAL A 195 7.95 9.96 6.22
C VAL A 195 9.21 9.91 7.07
N SER A 196 10.37 10.25 6.52
CA SER A 196 11.63 10.37 7.29
C SER A 196 11.52 11.38 8.41
N ALA A 197 10.85 12.51 8.19
CA ALA A 197 10.59 13.50 9.22
C ALA A 197 9.68 12.95 10.33
N LEU A 198 8.61 12.21 9.98
CA LEU A 198 7.73 11.55 10.94
C LEU A 198 8.52 10.55 11.80
N TYR A 199 9.37 9.73 11.19
CA TYR A 199 10.23 8.78 11.90
C TYR A 199 11.21 9.48 12.84
N SER A 200 11.91 10.51 12.34
CA SER A 200 12.86 11.28 13.16
C SER A 200 12.16 11.96 14.35
N SER A 201 10.97 12.51 14.15
CA SER A 201 10.16 13.12 15.23
C SER A 201 9.71 12.10 16.26
N ALA A 202 9.47 10.85 15.86
CA ALA A 202 9.15 9.73 16.75
C ALA A 202 10.39 9.10 17.44
N GLY A 203 11.60 9.61 17.18
CA GLY A 203 12.84 9.16 17.81
C GLY A 203 13.58 8.06 17.06
N VAL A 204 13.20 7.77 15.81
CA VAL A 204 13.94 6.81 14.95
C VAL A 204 15.25 7.43 14.50
N VAL A 205 16.32 6.66 14.51
CA VAL A 205 17.67 7.03 14.06
C VAL A 205 18.07 6.27 12.79
N ASP A 206 19.17 6.68 12.18
CA ASP A 206 19.72 6.07 10.94
C ASP A 206 18.69 6.02 9.79
N VAL A 207 17.85 7.04 9.72
CA VAL A 207 16.77 7.11 8.72
C VAL A 207 17.37 7.31 7.32
N ARG A 208 17.01 6.44 6.39
CA ARG A 208 17.42 6.51 4.99
C ARG A 208 16.26 6.23 4.05
N GLU A 209 16.28 6.88 2.89
CA GLU A 209 15.31 6.68 1.82
C GLU A 209 16.01 6.20 0.55
N TRP A 210 15.30 5.39 -0.25
CA TRP A 210 15.73 5.02 -1.60
C TRP A 210 14.52 4.75 -2.48
N GLU A 211 14.69 4.90 -3.77
CA GLU A 211 13.65 4.63 -4.76
C GLU A 211 13.69 3.17 -5.21
N VAL A 212 12.51 2.60 -5.43
CA VAL A 212 12.32 1.24 -5.94
C VAL A 212 11.48 1.32 -7.21
N PRO A 213 12.04 0.96 -8.38
CA PRO A 213 11.29 0.90 -9.61
C PRO A 213 10.28 -0.25 -9.57
N ILE A 214 9.11 0.00 -10.14
CA ILE A 214 8.07 -0.99 -10.36
C ILE A 214 7.60 -0.93 -11.81
N GLU A 215 6.91 -1.97 -12.25
CA GLU A 215 6.30 -2.01 -13.56
C GLU A 215 4.95 -2.73 -13.46
N LEU A 216 3.88 -2.08 -13.93
CA LEU A 216 2.61 -2.77 -14.15
C LEU A 216 2.65 -3.40 -15.54
N VAL A 217 2.60 -4.73 -15.59
CA VAL A 217 2.65 -5.49 -16.84
C VAL A 217 1.32 -6.17 -17.07
N THR A 218 0.63 -5.80 -18.17
CA THR A 218 -0.62 -6.44 -18.58
C THR A 218 -0.48 -7.03 -19.98
N SER A 219 -1.37 -7.95 -20.34
CA SER A 219 -1.37 -8.63 -21.63
C SER A 219 -1.90 -7.74 -22.77
N SER A 220 -2.67 -6.70 -22.44
CA SER A 220 -3.23 -5.74 -23.39
C SER A 220 -3.59 -4.41 -22.71
N PRO A 221 -3.81 -3.34 -23.51
CA PRO A 221 -4.37 -2.08 -23.00
C PRO A 221 -5.74 -2.23 -22.33
N GLU A 222 -6.56 -3.18 -22.79
CA GLU A 222 -7.87 -3.46 -22.19
C GLU A 222 -7.72 -4.08 -20.82
N GLU A 223 -6.81 -5.04 -20.62
CA GLU A 223 -6.56 -5.64 -19.31
C GLU A 223 -6.04 -4.60 -18.31
N TYR A 224 -5.20 -3.65 -18.77
CA TYR A 224 -4.82 -2.50 -17.95
C TYR A 224 -6.05 -1.74 -17.45
N TRP A 225 -6.98 -1.36 -18.35
CA TRP A 225 -8.18 -0.65 -17.96
C TRP A 225 -9.07 -1.48 -17.02
N ASP A 226 -9.29 -2.74 -17.33
CA ASP A 226 -10.14 -3.63 -16.53
C ASP A 226 -9.59 -3.77 -15.11
N MET A 227 -8.27 -3.92 -14.95
CA MET A 227 -7.62 -3.96 -13.63
C MET A 227 -7.75 -2.62 -12.91
N ILE A 228 -7.34 -1.51 -13.54
CA ILE A 228 -7.30 -0.19 -12.89
C ILE A 228 -8.71 0.28 -12.51
N SER A 229 -9.70 0.05 -13.35
CA SER A 229 -11.08 0.47 -13.10
C SER A 229 -11.74 -0.30 -11.95
N ASP A 230 -11.31 -1.53 -11.70
CA ASP A 230 -11.80 -2.36 -10.60
C ASP A 230 -11.05 -2.11 -9.28
N HIS A 231 -9.74 -1.84 -9.36
CA HIS A 231 -8.80 -1.85 -8.24
C HIS A 231 -8.50 -0.44 -7.68
N VAL A 232 -8.44 0.61 -8.51
CA VAL A 232 -8.12 1.97 -8.05
C VAL A 232 -9.40 2.68 -7.61
N SER A 233 -9.49 3.00 -6.31
CA SER A 233 -10.71 3.57 -5.69
C SER A 233 -11.21 4.84 -6.36
N LEU A 234 -10.31 5.71 -6.82
CA LEU A 234 -10.68 6.92 -7.55
C LEU A 234 -11.43 6.59 -8.85
N VAL A 235 -10.91 5.63 -9.63
CA VAL A 235 -11.49 5.24 -10.91
C VAL A 235 -12.79 4.47 -10.70
N SER A 236 -12.77 3.46 -9.83
CA SER A 236 -13.96 2.66 -9.51
C SER A 236 -15.08 3.51 -8.89
N GLY A 237 -14.72 4.53 -8.12
CA GLY A 237 -15.67 5.52 -7.58
C GLY A 237 -16.31 6.37 -8.67
N ALA A 238 -15.50 6.97 -9.54
CA ALA A 238 -15.98 7.81 -10.63
C ALA A 238 -16.94 7.05 -11.59
N LEU A 239 -16.67 5.77 -11.84
CA LEU A 239 -17.50 4.94 -12.71
C LEU A 239 -18.92 4.66 -12.17
N LYS A 240 -19.21 4.88 -10.89
CA LYS A 240 -20.53 4.64 -10.31
C LYS A 240 -21.57 5.66 -10.75
N ASP A 241 -21.15 6.90 -10.93
CA ASP A 241 -22.05 8.06 -11.08
C ASP A 241 -22.12 8.62 -12.50
N ILE A 242 -21.50 7.94 -13.49
CA ILE A 242 -21.49 8.36 -14.90
C ILE A 242 -22.34 7.44 -15.78
N ASP A 243 -22.78 7.97 -16.93
CA ASP A 243 -23.51 7.21 -17.93
C ASP A 243 -22.59 6.25 -18.71
N GLU A 244 -23.21 5.33 -19.45
CA GLU A 244 -22.49 4.31 -20.21
C GLU A 244 -21.62 4.92 -21.34
N GLN A 245 -22.05 6.02 -21.93
CA GLN A 245 -21.27 6.67 -23.00
C GLN A 245 -20.00 7.30 -22.43
N ALA A 246 -20.07 7.94 -21.26
CA ALA A 246 -18.91 8.46 -20.55
C ALA A 246 -17.93 7.34 -20.15
N ARG A 247 -18.45 6.18 -19.67
CA ARG A 247 -17.62 5.00 -19.40
C ARG A 247 -16.85 4.52 -20.62
N VAL A 248 -17.52 4.43 -21.76
CA VAL A 248 -16.89 4.05 -23.03
C VAL A 248 -15.79 5.04 -23.43
N ARG A 249 -16.03 6.35 -23.28
CA ARG A 249 -15.02 7.38 -23.61
C ARG A 249 -13.84 7.33 -22.65
N MET A 250 -14.06 7.18 -21.34
CA MET A 250 -12.97 7.00 -20.35
C MET A 250 -12.10 5.79 -20.71
N ARG A 251 -12.74 4.65 -20.99
CA ARG A 251 -12.03 3.44 -21.40
C ARG A 251 -11.21 3.65 -22.64
N ALA A 252 -11.79 4.25 -23.67
CA ALA A 252 -11.10 4.55 -24.92
C ALA A 252 -9.87 5.45 -24.68
N HIS A 253 -10.02 6.50 -23.88
CA HIS A 253 -8.93 7.40 -23.52
C HIS A 253 -7.79 6.68 -22.81
N ALA A 254 -8.12 5.85 -21.78
CA ALA A 254 -7.10 5.11 -21.04
C ALA A 254 -6.39 4.07 -21.91
N VAL A 255 -7.14 3.32 -22.73
CA VAL A 255 -6.62 2.31 -23.67
C VAL A 255 -5.70 2.96 -24.70
N GLU A 256 -6.10 4.08 -25.32
CA GLU A 256 -5.27 4.82 -26.27
C GLU A 256 -3.97 5.30 -25.61
N ALA A 257 -4.07 5.94 -24.44
CA ALA A 257 -2.90 6.48 -23.75
C ALA A 257 -1.91 5.39 -23.31
N VAL A 258 -2.41 4.25 -22.82
CA VAL A 258 -1.56 3.16 -22.32
C VAL A 258 -0.94 2.36 -23.47
N SER A 259 -1.52 2.37 -24.68
CA SER A 259 -0.96 1.70 -25.86
C SER A 259 0.43 2.22 -26.24
N ALA A 260 0.78 3.45 -25.84
CA ALA A 260 2.14 3.97 -26.01
C ALA A 260 3.20 3.17 -25.22
N TYR A 261 2.79 2.35 -24.28
CA TYR A 261 3.65 1.48 -23.45
C TYR A 261 3.66 0.02 -23.92
N GLU A 262 3.09 -0.26 -25.10
CA GLU A 262 3.15 -1.61 -25.68
C GLU A 262 4.55 -1.94 -26.19
N SER A 263 5.07 -3.08 -25.73
CA SER A 263 6.30 -3.68 -26.23
C SER A 263 6.24 -5.20 -26.11
N ASP A 264 6.73 -5.91 -27.13
CA ASP A 264 6.78 -7.38 -27.15
C ASP A 264 5.44 -8.07 -26.84
N GLY A 265 4.33 -7.47 -27.31
CA GLY A 265 2.97 -7.99 -27.11
C GLY A 265 2.44 -7.88 -25.67
N LYS A 266 3.01 -6.98 -24.89
CA LYS A 266 2.56 -6.65 -23.52
C LYS A 266 2.58 -5.14 -23.31
N VAL A 267 1.73 -4.66 -22.43
CA VAL A 267 1.77 -3.28 -21.94
C VAL A 267 2.64 -3.24 -20.69
N ARG A 268 3.65 -2.34 -20.67
CA ARG A 268 4.60 -2.21 -19.56
C ARG A 268 4.63 -0.77 -19.07
N VAL A 269 3.86 -0.48 -18.03
CA VAL A 269 3.74 0.88 -17.52
C VAL A 269 4.63 1.04 -16.29
N PRO A 270 5.66 1.89 -16.33
CA PRO A 270 6.57 2.07 -15.22
C PRO A 270 5.93 2.83 -14.06
N GLY A 271 6.55 2.71 -12.90
CA GLY A 271 6.25 3.50 -11.73
C GLY A 271 7.41 3.47 -10.75
N LEU A 272 7.29 4.26 -9.70
CA LEU A 272 8.31 4.36 -8.67
C LEU A 272 7.68 4.49 -7.28
N ALA A 273 8.23 3.73 -6.35
CA ALA A 273 7.98 3.86 -4.93
C ALA A 273 9.23 4.38 -4.22
N ARG A 274 9.06 4.93 -3.03
CA ARG A 274 10.14 5.26 -2.10
C ARG A 274 10.00 4.38 -0.88
N CYS A 275 11.07 3.68 -0.52
CA CYS A 275 11.20 2.97 0.75
C CYS A 275 11.93 3.85 1.76
N ILE A 276 11.53 3.75 3.03
CA ILE A 276 12.08 4.49 4.15
C ILE A 276 12.38 3.49 5.27
N LEU A 277 13.65 3.40 5.67
CA LEU A 277 14.11 2.55 6.76
C LEU A 277 14.62 3.40 7.90
N GLY A 278 14.44 2.93 9.13
CA GLY A 278 15.10 3.48 10.31
C GLY A 278 15.18 2.46 11.44
N THR A 279 15.88 2.83 12.51
CA THR A 279 16.14 1.98 13.68
C THR A 279 15.67 2.70 14.94
N LYS A 280 15.00 1.99 15.85
CA LYS A 280 14.73 2.50 17.20
C LYS A 280 16.00 2.37 18.04
N PRO A 281 16.51 3.45 18.66
CA PRO A 281 17.72 3.42 19.49
C PRO A 281 17.60 2.52 20.72
#